data_9efb86a4908bfe6ce3db00e0ec2778c7
#
_entry.id   9efb86a4908bfe6ce3db00e0ec2778c7
#
_cell.length_a   1.000
_cell.length_b   1.000
_cell.length_c   1.000
_cell.angle_alpha   90.00
_cell.angle_beta   90.00
_cell.angle_gamma   90.00
#
_symmetry.space_group_name_H-M   'P 1'
#
loop_
_entity.id
_entity.type
_entity.pdbx_description
1 polymer ?
#
loop_
_entity_poly.entity_id
_entity_poly.type
_entity_poly.pdbx_seq_one_letter_code
_entity_poly.pdbx_strand_id
1 'polypeptide(L)'
;MTHLVVLDCEASRALRDPGHPKHRRVVSHVQVAASRKRRAVAIQMVVPTAVRVEAGWDRTSPAWVFPNRLRIADSPLDTASANAAADIRDRTGVSVADSHMGTVIQSAPHDQITVVTSDPGDMRLVAGDKKITVAGI
;
A
#
# COMPACT_ATOMS: atom_id res chain seq x y z
N MET A 1 0.57 11.43 17.22
CA MET A 1 -0.31 11.04 16.09
C MET A 1 0.47 10.16 15.14
N THR A 2 -0.14 9.08 14.63
CA THR A 2 0.49 8.13 13.73
C THR A 2 -0.26 8.08 12.38
N HIS A 3 0.49 7.88 11.30
CA HIS A 3 -0.08 7.84 9.96
C HIS A 3 0.53 6.68 9.18
N LEU A 4 -0.31 5.82 8.64
CA LEU A 4 0.10 4.73 7.75
C LEU A 4 -0.25 5.09 6.31
N VAL A 5 0.70 4.90 5.40
CA VAL A 5 0.49 5.02 3.95
C VAL A 5 0.72 3.65 3.32
N VAL A 6 -0.28 3.13 2.62
CA VAL A 6 -0.24 1.80 2.00
C VAL A 6 -0.34 1.96 0.49
N LEU A 7 0.55 1.27 -0.24
CA LEU A 7 0.59 1.29 -1.70
C LEU A 7 -0.06 0.02 -2.27
N ASP A 8 -0.95 0.17 -3.25
CA ASP A 8 -1.49 -0.96 -4.02
C ASP A 8 -0.57 -1.37 -5.20
N CYS A 9 -1.00 -2.34 -6.00
CA CYS A 9 -0.24 -2.84 -7.14
C CYS A 9 0.04 -1.77 -8.18
N GLU A 10 -0.97 -1.02 -8.58
CA GLU A 10 -0.82 0.01 -9.59
C GLU A 10 0.08 1.14 -9.11
N ALA A 11 -0.06 1.55 -7.85
CA ALA A 11 0.84 2.54 -7.23
C ALA A 11 2.29 2.05 -7.25
N SER A 12 2.51 0.79 -6.92
CA SER A 12 3.85 0.18 -6.92
C SER A 12 4.46 0.15 -8.33
N ARG A 13 3.69 -0.25 -9.34
CA ARG A 13 4.15 -0.25 -10.73
C ARG A 13 4.46 1.15 -11.23
N ALA A 14 3.60 2.10 -10.92
CA ALA A 14 3.79 3.50 -11.31
C ALA A 14 5.02 4.11 -10.64
N LEU A 15 5.30 3.72 -9.39
CA LEU A 15 6.48 4.18 -8.66
C LEU A 15 7.78 3.72 -9.33
N ARG A 16 7.80 2.50 -9.87
CA ARG A 16 8.98 1.94 -10.53
C ARG A 16 9.28 2.60 -11.88
N ASP A 17 8.25 2.85 -12.67
CA ASP A 17 8.41 3.20 -14.10
C ASP A 17 8.18 4.69 -14.35
N PRO A 18 9.25 5.47 -14.63
CA PRO A 18 9.10 6.88 -14.95
C PRO A 18 8.24 7.15 -16.20
N GLY A 19 8.09 6.16 -17.09
CA GLY A 19 7.22 6.25 -18.27
C GLY A 19 5.75 5.96 -17.96
N HIS A 20 5.43 5.50 -16.76
CA HIS A 20 4.04 5.21 -16.38
C HIS A 20 3.23 6.51 -16.28
N PRO A 21 2.00 6.57 -16.82
CA PRO A 21 1.20 7.80 -16.80
C PRO A 21 0.95 8.36 -15.41
N LYS A 22 0.94 7.51 -14.39
CA LYS A 22 0.66 7.87 -12.99
C LYS A 22 1.92 8.06 -12.14
N HIS A 23 3.10 7.94 -12.74
CA HIS A 23 4.38 8.00 -12.00
C HIS A 23 4.51 9.28 -11.15
N ARG A 24 4.26 10.44 -11.74
CA ARG A 24 4.38 11.72 -11.02
C ARG A 24 3.45 11.82 -9.82
N ARG A 25 2.22 11.33 -9.96
CA ARG A 25 1.24 11.34 -8.86
C ARG A 25 1.71 10.49 -7.69
N VAL A 26 2.16 9.26 -7.98
CA VAL A 26 2.62 8.36 -6.93
C VAL A 26 3.88 8.91 -6.26
N VAL A 27 4.85 9.37 -7.02
CA VAL A 27 6.07 9.98 -6.48
C VAL A 27 5.72 11.17 -5.58
N SER A 28 4.77 12.01 -6.00
CA SER A 28 4.31 13.15 -5.20
C SER A 28 3.76 12.71 -3.85
N HIS A 29 2.89 11.70 -3.81
CA HIS A 29 2.35 11.18 -2.54
C HIS A 29 3.45 10.63 -1.63
N VAL A 30 4.39 9.88 -2.19
CA VAL A 30 5.50 9.30 -1.44
C VAL A 30 6.42 10.39 -0.90
N GLN A 31 6.72 11.41 -1.70
CA GLN A 31 7.56 12.53 -1.28
C GLN A 31 6.91 13.37 -0.18
N VAL A 32 5.61 13.63 -0.28
CA VAL A 32 4.86 14.33 0.76
C VAL A 32 4.90 13.53 2.06
N ALA A 33 4.70 12.23 2.02
CA ALA A 33 4.81 11.37 3.19
C ALA A 33 6.21 11.41 3.79
N ALA A 34 7.25 11.33 2.97
CA ALA A 34 8.64 11.41 3.42
C ALA A 34 8.99 12.76 4.05
N SER A 35 8.49 13.86 3.49
CA SER A 35 8.76 15.21 3.99
C SER A 35 8.12 15.47 5.36
N ARG A 36 6.97 14.86 5.64
CA ARG A 36 6.27 14.99 6.93
C ARG A 36 7.00 14.34 8.10
N LYS A 37 8.03 13.52 7.85
CA LYS A 37 8.89 12.97 8.92
C LYS A 37 9.60 14.04 9.75
N ARG A 38 9.71 15.26 9.25
CA ARG A 38 10.32 16.38 9.99
C ARG A 38 9.31 17.10 10.91
N ARG A 39 8.04 16.69 10.89
CA ARG A 39 7.00 17.21 11.77
C ARG A 39 6.72 16.18 12.88
N ALA A 40 5.98 16.56 13.90
CA ALA A 40 5.63 15.71 15.04
C ALA A 40 4.74 14.49 14.70
N VAL A 41 4.50 14.21 13.42
CA VAL A 41 3.68 13.08 12.96
C VAL A 41 4.59 11.95 12.50
N ALA A 42 4.51 10.80 13.15
CA ALA A 42 5.19 9.59 12.70
C ALA A 42 4.45 9.00 11.50
N ILE A 43 5.10 8.97 10.34
CA ILE A 43 4.54 8.40 9.12
C ILE A 43 5.30 7.12 8.78
N GLN A 44 4.53 6.05 8.56
CA GLN A 44 5.04 4.76 8.10
C GLN A 44 4.47 4.48 6.70
N MET A 45 5.33 4.18 5.74
CA MET A 45 4.92 3.69 4.43
C MET A 45 5.14 2.20 4.35
N VAL A 46 4.15 1.47 3.85
CA VAL A 46 4.23 0.01 3.69
C VAL A 46 3.70 -0.44 2.34
N VAL A 47 4.18 -1.59 1.91
CA VAL A 47 3.61 -2.35 0.81
C VAL A 47 3.34 -3.78 1.29
N PRO A 48 2.12 -4.29 1.13
CA PRO A 48 1.84 -5.69 1.44
C PRO A 48 2.65 -6.62 0.53
N THR A 49 3.18 -7.72 1.05
CA THR A 49 4.05 -8.58 0.23
C THR A 49 3.32 -9.26 -0.92
N ALA A 50 2.02 -9.57 -0.79
CA ALA A 50 1.23 -10.08 -1.90
C ALA A 50 1.09 -9.04 -3.03
N VAL A 51 1.05 -7.76 -2.70
CA VAL A 51 1.07 -6.65 -3.67
C VAL A 51 2.41 -6.62 -4.42
N ARG A 52 3.52 -6.82 -3.71
CA ARG A 52 4.82 -6.91 -4.36
C ARG A 52 4.88 -8.03 -5.38
N VAL A 53 4.36 -9.21 -5.01
CA VAL A 53 4.33 -10.37 -5.93
C VAL A 53 3.55 -10.02 -7.20
N GLU A 54 2.37 -9.47 -7.06
CA GLU A 54 1.52 -9.12 -8.21
C GLU A 54 2.14 -8.01 -9.06
N ALA A 55 2.77 -7.02 -8.46
CA ALA A 55 3.45 -5.94 -9.16
C ALA A 55 4.79 -6.36 -9.77
N GLY A 56 5.34 -7.51 -9.38
CA GLY A 56 6.68 -7.94 -9.77
C GLY A 56 7.79 -7.19 -9.05
N TRP A 57 7.51 -6.64 -7.87
CA TRP A 57 8.47 -5.86 -7.10
C TRP A 57 9.46 -6.80 -6.39
N ASP A 58 10.64 -6.89 -6.95
CA ASP A 58 11.76 -7.67 -6.41
C ASP A 58 12.77 -6.73 -5.76
N ARG A 59 12.99 -6.91 -4.44
CA ARG A 59 13.94 -6.08 -3.68
C ARG A 59 15.39 -6.26 -4.11
N THR A 60 15.70 -7.34 -4.85
CA THR A 60 17.05 -7.63 -5.35
C THR A 60 17.25 -7.19 -6.79
N SER A 61 16.19 -6.82 -7.49
CA SER A 61 16.27 -6.46 -8.92
C SER A 61 16.70 -5.01 -9.13
N PRO A 62 17.65 -4.75 -10.06
CA PRO A 62 18.04 -3.39 -10.46
C PRO A 62 16.87 -2.59 -11.04
N ALA A 63 15.87 -3.25 -11.62
CA ALA A 63 14.68 -2.59 -12.16
C ALA A 63 13.88 -1.86 -11.09
N TRP A 64 14.06 -2.23 -9.82
CA TRP A 64 13.33 -1.67 -8.68
C TRP A 64 14.24 -0.81 -7.77
N VAL A 65 15.39 -0.38 -8.26
CA VAL A 65 16.38 0.36 -7.44
C VAL A 65 15.78 1.61 -6.80
N PHE A 66 14.98 2.37 -7.52
CA PHE A 66 14.36 3.59 -6.97
C PHE A 66 13.36 3.27 -5.86
N PRO A 67 12.33 2.42 -6.06
CA PRO A 67 11.43 2.04 -4.96
C PRO A 67 12.17 1.41 -3.77
N ASN A 68 13.21 0.61 -4.02
CA ASN A 68 13.97 -0.05 -2.96
C ASN A 68 14.79 0.93 -2.09
N ARG A 69 15.11 2.11 -2.60
CA ARG A 69 15.79 3.16 -1.84
C ARG A 69 14.85 3.96 -0.95
N LEU A 70 13.56 3.90 -1.23
CA LEU A 70 12.55 4.57 -0.41
C LEU A 70 12.30 3.75 0.86
N ARG A 71 11.90 4.42 1.93
CA ARG A 71 11.59 3.76 3.19
C ARG A 71 10.16 3.22 3.18
N ILE A 72 9.91 2.27 2.27
CA ILE A 72 8.63 1.57 2.16
C ILE A 72 8.87 0.16 2.69
N ALA A 73 8.35 -0.12 3.88
CA ALA A 73 8.55 -1.41 4.53
C ALA A 73 7.61 -2.48 3.96
N ASP A 74 8.04 -3.73 4.04
CA ASP A 74 7.16 -4.86 3.73
C ASP A 74 6.17 -5.10 4.87
N SER A 75 4.92 -5.40 4.51
CA SER A 75 3.95 -5.96 5.43
C SER A 75 3.71 -7.42 5.01
N PRO A 76 4.25 -8.40 5.76
CA PRO A 76 4.26 -9.79 5.31
C PRO A 76 2.87 -10.44 5.35
N LEU A 77 2.57 -11.28 4.36
CA LEU A 77 1.42 -12.16 4.38
C LEU A 77 1.78 -13.40 5.22
N ASP A 78 1.79 -13.24 6.53
CA ASP A 78 2.04 -14.32 7.48
C ASP A 78 0.80 -15.20 7.69
N THR A 79 0.88 -16.18 8.57
CA THR A 79 -0.21 -17.13 8.82
C THR A 79 -1.50 -16.42 9.24
N ALA A 80 -1.43 -15.52 10.19
CA ALA A 80 -2.60 -14.79 10.67
C ALA A 80 -3.19 -13.88 9.58
N SER A 81 -2.34 -13.15 8.86
CA SER A 81 -2.76 -12.32 7.74
C SER A 81 -3.37 -13.13 6.61
N ALA A 82 -2.83 -14.32 6.33
CA ALA A 82 -3.38 -15.22 5.31
C ALA A 82 -4.80 -15.67 5.65
N ASN A 83 -5.06 -16.00 6.91
CA ASN A 83 -6.40 -16.39 7.36
C ASN A 83 -7.39 -15.21 7.21
N ALA A 84 -6.99 -14.02 7.62
CA ALA A 84 -7.82 -12.82 7.49
C ALA A 84 -8.05 -12.44 6.01
N ALA A 85 -7.02 -12.54 5.17
CA ALA A 85 -7.13 -12.26 3.74
C ALA A 85 -8.04 -13.26 3.02
N ALA A 86 -7.97 -14.53 3.37
CA ALA A 86 -8.86 -15.56 2.83
C ALA A 86 -10.33 -15.24 3.12
N ASP A 87 -10.63 -14.79 4.33
CA ASP A 87 -11.97 -14.38 4.73
C ASP A 87 -12.45 -13.14 3.94
N ILE A 88 -11.61 -12.13 3.79
CA ILE A 88 -11.95 -10.94 2.99
C ILE A 88 -12.22 -11.32 1.54
N ARG A 89 -11.37 -12.15 0.96
CA ARG A 89 -11.53 -12.61 -0.43
C ARG A 89 -12.81 -13.39 -0.63
N ASP A 90 -13.15 -14.26 0.31
CA ASP A 90 -14.40 -15.03 0.28
C ASP A 90 -15.63 -14.13 0.30
N ARG A 91 -15.62 -13.10 1.12
CA ARG A 91 -16.75 -12.18 1.26
C ARG A 91 -16.87 -11.16 0.14
N THR A 92 -15.76 -10.77 -0.48
CA THR A 92 -15.73 -9.63 -1.42
C THR A 92 -15.42 -10.02 -2.85
N GLY A 93 -14.76 -11.15 -3.09
CA GLY A 93 -14.34 -11.58 -4.42
C GLY A 93 -13.14 -10.82 -4.99
N VAL A 94 -12.45 -9.99 -4.20
CA VAL A 94 -11.25 -9.25 -4.65
C VAL A 94 -10.07 -10.19 -4.87
N SER A 95 -9.01 -9.67 -5.51
CA SER A 95 -7.76 -10.40 -5.72
C SER A 95 -7.05 -10.74 -4.40
N VAL A 96 -6.08 -11.66 -4.47
CA VAL A 96 -5.23 -11.98 -3.31
C VAL A 96 -4.50 -10.73 -2.82
N ALA A 97 -3.94 -9.93 -3.73
CA ALA A 97 -3.25 -8.69 -3.37
C ALA A 97 -4.18 -7.70 -2.67
N ASP A 98 -5.38 -7.48 -3.20
CA ASP A 98 -6.36 -6.58 -2.60
C ASP A 98 -6.87 -7.10 -1.25
N SER A 99 -7.02 -8.41 -1.10
CA SER A 99 -7.39 -8.99 0.20
C SER A 99 -6.29 -8.78 1.24
N HIS A 100 -5.03 -8.86 0.84
CA HIS A 100 -3.89 -8.54 1.73
C HIS A 100 -3.85 -7.04 2.07
N MET A 101 -4.16 -6.16 1.12
CA MET A 101 -4.38 -4.73 1.41
C MET A 101 -5.40 -4.57 2.54
N GLY A 102 -6.51 -5.27 2.45
CA GLY A 102 -7.56 -5.23 3.47
C GLY A 102 -7.07 -5.67 4.85
N THR A 103 -6.28 -6.72 4.94
CA THR A 103 -5.74 -7.15 6.25
C THR A 103 -4.80 -6.12 6.85
N VAL A 104 -3.95 -5.50 6.04
CA VAL A 104 -3.03 -4.46 6.50
C VAL A 104 -3.81 -3.26 7.02
N ILE A 105 -4.82 -2.83 6.28
CA ILE A 105 -5.67 -1.69 6.67
C ILE A 105 -6.43 -2.01 7.97
N GLN A 106 -7.11 -3.14 8.02
CA GLN A 106 -7.97 -3.49 9.17
C GLN A 106 -7.19 -3.73 10.46
N SER A 107 -5.96 -4.22 10.37
CA SER A 107 -5.11 -4.48 11.53
C SER A 107 -4.26 -3.28 11.97
N ALA A 108 -4.22 -2.22 11.18
CA ALA A 108 -3.38 -1.06 11.48
C ALA A 108 -3.89 -0.30 12.71
N PRO A 109 -3.01 -0.05 13.72
CA PRO A 109 -3.39 0.71 14.91
C PRO A 109 -3.23 2.22 14.72
N HIS A 110 -2.89 2.68 13.55
CA HIS A 110 -2.58 4.07 13.25
C HIS A 110 -3.81 4.97 13.34
N ASP A 111 -3.61 6.23 13.73
CA ASP A 111 -4.69 7.24 13.81
C ASP A 111 -5.23 7.60 12.43
N GLN A 112 -4.36 7.61 11.43
CA GLN A 112 -4.71 7.90 10.04
C GLN A 112 -4.16 6.83 9.13
N ILE A 113 -4.95 6.45 8.13
CA ILE A 113 -4.55 5.48 7.09
C ILE A 113 -4.86 6.10 5.72
N THR A 114 -3.83 6.25 4.91
CA THR A 114 -3.95 6.68 3.51
C THR A 114 -3.61 5.52 2.60
N VAL A 115 -4.45 5.28 1.62
CA VAL A 115 -4.25 4.23 0.61
C VAL A 115 -4.03 4.90 -0.73
N VAL A 116 -2.86 4.68 -1.32
CA VAL A 116 -2.52 5.16 -2.67
C VAL A 116 -2.97 4.09 -3.66
N THR A 117 -3.99 4.39 -4.45
CA THR A 117 -4.68 3.38 -5.25
C THR A 117 -5.30 3.94 -6.52
N SER A 118 -5.37 3.09 -7.55
CA SER A 118 -6.18 3.34 -8.76
C SER A 118 -7.62 2.82 -8.64
N ASP A 119 -7.92 2.08 -7.57
CA ASP A 119 -9.23 1.47 -7.35
C ASP A 119 -9.80 1.81 -5.97
N PRO A 120 -10.33 3.03 -5.80
CA PRO A 120 -10.90 3.46 -4.52
C PRO A 120 -12.06 2.59 -4.03
N GLY A 121 -12.86 2.07 -4.95
CA GLY A 121 -14.01 1.23 -4.61
C GLY A 121 -13.60 -0.05 -3.92
N ASP A 122 -12.65 -0.79 -4.50
CA ASP A 122 -12.13 -2.02 -3.91
C ASP A 122 -11.43 -1.75 -2.58
N MET A 123 -10.70 -0.65 -2.47
CA MET A 123 -10.00 -0.32 -1.23
C MET A 123 -10.96 0.01 -0.09
N ARG A 124 -12.04 0.73 -0.36
CA ARG A 124 -13.08 0.96 0.64
C ARG A 124 -13.80 -0.33 1.03
N LEU A 125 -14.04 -1.20 0.05
CA LEU A 125 -14.66 -2.50 0.29
C LEU A 125 -13.81 -3.36 1.24
N VAL A 126 -12.50 -3.50 0.98
CA VAL A 126 -11.61 -4.32 1.81
C VAL A 126 -11.24 -3.67 3.13
N ALA A 127 -11.39 -2.36 3.26
CA ALA A 127 -11.17 -1.64 4.52
C ALA A 127 -12.24 -1.98 5.58
N GLY A 128 -13.42 -2.44 5.15
CA GLY A 128 -14.52 -2.72 6.08
C GLY A 128 -14.94 -1.47 6.83
N ASP A 129 -14.96 -1.55 8.16
CA ASP A 129 -15.35 -0.43 9.03
C ASP A 129 -14.21 0.57 9.29
N LYS A 130 -12.99 0.28 8.86
CA LYS A 130 -11.85 1.18 9.02
C LYS A 130 -12.02 2.43 8.15
N LYS A 131 -11.84 3.60 8.76
CA LYS A 131 -11.77 4.85 8.01
C LYS A 131 -10.44 4.97 7.30
N ILE A 132 -10.48 5.20 5.99
CA ILE A 132 -9.31 5.44 5.18
C ILE A 132 -9.44 6.73 4.39
N THR A 133 -8.29 7.35 4.13
CA THR A 133 -8.17 8.42 3.13
C THR A 133 -7.67 7.78 1.85
N VAL A 134 -8.38 8.00 0.75
CA VAL A 134 -7.96 7.49 -0.56
C VAL A 134 -7.19 8.58 -1.29
N ALA A 135 -5.93 8.26 -1.64
CA ALA A 135 -5.12 9.06 -2.55
C ALA A 135 -5.23 8.41 -3.94
N GLY A 136 -6.19 8.86 -4.73
CA GLY A 136 -6.45 8.33 -6.07
C GLY A 136 -5.35 8.70 -7.06
N ILE A 137 -5.02 7.73 -7.90
CA ILE A 137 -4.01 7.91 -8.96
C ILE A 137 -4.55 7.56 -10.33
#